data_8bfc593dd57e7e2960da3dfb5223d77b
#
_entry.id   8bfc593dd57e7e2960da3dfb5223d77b
#
_cell.length_a   1.000
_cell.length_b   1.000
_cell.length_c   1.000
_cell.angle_alpha   90.00
_cell.angle_beta   90.00
_cell.angle_gamma   90.00
#
_symmetry.space_group_name_H-M   'P 1'
#
loop_
_entity.id
_entity.type
_entity.pdbx_description
1 polymer ?
#
loop_
_entity_poly.entity_id
_entity_poly.type
_entity_poly.pdbx_seq_one_letter_code
_entity_poly.pdbx_strand_id
1 'polypeptide(L)'
;SPESIHKFIDKIGYTTYDALNEFALLESAVREDLNDRATRVSAVLNPVKLIITNYPEGQVEEMEAVNNPEHPEEGNHVIEFSRELWMERDDFMEDAPKKYFRMTPGQEVRLKNAYIVKCTGCKKNDAGEITEVYCEYDPDTKSGLPGANRKVKGTIHWVSCAHCLEAEVRLYDRLWKVENPRDELAAIREAKNCDALTAMKEMINPDSLNVLPCCYIEKYAAGMQPLSYLQFQRIGYFNVDKDSTPEKMVFNRTVGLKDVWGKINK
;
A
#
# COMPACT_ATOMS: atom_id res chain seq x y z
N SER A 1 -6.41 -12.89 -10.77
CA SER A 1 -6.13 -14.30 -11.06
C SER A 1 -7.36 -15.02 -11.61
N PRO A 2 -7.22 -16.20 -12.26
CA PRO A 2 -8.37 -17.01 -12.63
C PRO A 2 -9.24 -17.39 -11.43
N GLU A 3 -8.64 -17.68 -10.29
CA GLU A 3 -9.32 -18.04 -9.05
C GLU A 3 -10.16 -16.88 -8.50
N SER A 4 -9.67 -15.65 -8.60
CA SER A 4 -10.47 -14.47 -8.24
C SER A 4 -11.71 -14.33 -9.11
N ILE A 5 -11.59 -14.64 -10.42
CA ILE A 5 -12.71 -14.61 -11.37
C ILE A 5 -13.71 -15.72 -11.03
N HIS A 6 -13.24 -16.94 -10.74
CA HIS A 6 -14.11 -18.04 -10.32
C HIS A 6 -14.87 -17.70 -9.04
N LYS A 7 -14.17 -17.19 -8.00
CA LYS A 7 -14.82 -16.73 -6.76
C LYS A 7 -15.89 -15.66 -7.02
N PHE A 8 -15.64 -14.74 -7.95
CA PHE A 8 -16.62 -13.73 -8.34
C PHE A 8 -17.84 -14.35 -9.02
N ILE A 9 -17.62 -15.25 -10.01
CA ILE A 9 -18.72 -15.94 -10.72
C ILE A 9 -19.56 -16.76 -9.75
N ASP A 10 -18.94 -17.47 -8.80
CA ASP A 10 -19.67 -18.23 -7.79
C ASP A 10 -20.55 -17.34 -6.89
N LYS A 11 -20.07 -16.12 -6.58
CA LYS A 11 -20.82 -15.15 -5.77
C LYS A 11 -22.04 -14.56 -6.51
N ILE A 12 -21.93 -14.30 -7.82
CA ILE A 12 -23.05 -13.75 -8.60
C ILE A 12 -24.00 -14.82 -9.12
N GLY A 13 -23.55 -16.07 -9.21
CA GLY A 13 -24.30 -17.19 -9.76
C GLY A 13 -24.38 -17.16 -11.30
N TYR A 14 -24.98 -18.22 -11.86
CA TYR A 14 -25.20 -18.34 -13.30
C TYR A 14 -26.65 -17.97 -13.64
N THR A 15 -26.83 -17.10 -14.63
CA THR A 15 -28.12 -16.68 -15.10
C THR A 15 -28.11 -16.41 -16.61
N THR A 16 -29.25 -16.58 -17.26
CA THR A 16 -29.44 -16.22 -18.67
C THR A 16 -29.93 -14.78 -18.86
N TYR A 17 -30.17 -14.06 -17.76
CA TYR A 17 -30.59 -12.66 -17.79
C TYR A 17 -29.41 -11.73 -17.67
N ASP A 18 -29.47 -10.60 -18.38
CA ASP A 18 -28.49 -9.52 -18.18
C ASP A 18 -28.66 -8.96 -16.78
N ALA A 19 -27.56 -8.89 -16.05
CA ALA A 19 -27.51 -8.34 -14.71
C ALA A 19 -26.36 -7.33 -14.58
N LEU A 20 -26.63 -6.22 -13.91
CA LEU A 20 -25.59 -5.26 -13.50
C LEU A 20 -25.07 -5.67 -12.13
N ASN A 21 -23.80 -6.03 -12.06
CA ASN A 21 -23.12 -6.37 -10.81
C ASN A 21 -22.20 -5.23 -10.39
N GLU A 22 -22.16 -4.92 -9.10
CA GLU A 22 -21.27 -3.91 -8.57
C GLU A 22 -19.81 -4.35 -8.68
N PHE A 23 -18.97 -3.46 -9.21
CA PHE A 23 -17.53 -3.73 -9.35
C PHE A 23 -16.86 -4.03 -8.00
N ALA A 24 -17.37 -3.45 -6.91
CA ALA A 24 -16.90 -3.71 -5.55
C ALA A 24 -16.98 -5.19 -5.13
N LEU A 25 -17.92 -5.97 -5.71
CA LEU A 25 -18.02 -7.40 -5.47
C LEU A 25 -16.87 -8.17 -6.13
N LEU A 26 -16.47 -7.78 -7.35
CA LEU A 26 -15.28 -8.32 -8.00
C LEU A 26 -14.02 -7.98 -7.19
N GLU A 27 -13.87 -6.72 -6.75
CA GLU A 27 -12.75 -6.31 -5.89
C GLU A 27 -12.69 -7.10 -4.58
N SER A 28 -13.85 -7.44 -3.99
CA SER A 28 -13.91 -8.27 -2.79
C SER A 28 -13.42 -9.71 -3.07
N ALA A 29 -13.80 -10.30 -4.20
CA ALA A 29 -13.33 -11.62 -4.61
C ALA A 29 -11.81 -11.63 -4.85
N VAL A 30 -11.28 -10.57 -5.47
CA VAL A 30 -9.84 -10.39 -5.68
C VAL A 30 -9.08 -10.25 -4.35
N ARG A 31 -9.60 -9.46 -3.39
CA ARG A 31 -8.99 -9.32 -2.06
C ARG A 31 -8.94 -10.65 -1.30
N GLU A 32 -10.03 -11.40 -1.33
CA GLU A 32 -10.10 -12.71 -0.70
C GLU A 32 -9.07 -13.70 -1.25
N ASP A 33 -8.93 -13.73 -2.58
CA ASP A 33 -7.94 -14.57 -3.24
C ASP A 33 -6.50 -14.14 -2.94
N LEU A 34 -6.20 -12.83 -3.07
CA LEU A 34 -4.86 -12.31 -2.86
C LEU A 34 -4.45 -12.28 -1.37
N ASN A 35 -5.41 -12.24 -0.43
CA ASN A 35 -5.09 -12.39 0.99
C ASN A 35 -4.47 -13.75 1.29
N ASP A 36 -4.91 -14.77 0.58
CA ASP A 36 -4.44 -16.14 0.77
C ASP A 36 -3.01 -16.33 0.22
N ARG A 37 -2.64 -15.71 -0.90
CA ARG A 37 -1.41 -16.07 -1.61
C ARG A 37 -0.40 -14.95 -1.87
N ALA A 38 -0.73 -13.69 -1.56
CA ALA A 38 0.20 -12.60 -1.81
C ALA A 38 1.28 -12.50 -0.73
N THR A 39 2.55 -12.43 -1.13
CA THR A 39 3.65 -12.15 -0.21
C THR A 39 3.53 -10.74 0.37
N ARG A 40 3.71 -10.60 1.69
CA ARG A 40 3.65 -9.31 2.39
C ARG A 40 5.02 -8.64 2.36
N VAL A 41 5.06 -7.41 1.86
CA VAL A 41 6.26 -6.57 1.87
C VAL A 41 5.90 -5.16 2.32
N SER A 42 6.86 -4.46 2.92
CA SER A 42 6.69 -3.04 3.21
C SER A 42 7.02 -2.22 1.97
N ALA A 43 6.20 -1.21 1.70
CA ALA A 43 6.41 -0.25 0.64
C ALA A 43 5.98 1.13 1.12
N VAL A 44 6.70 2.17 0.74
CA VAL A 44 6.42 3.57 1.07
C VAL A 44 6.18 4.32 -0.23
N LEU A 45 4.96 4.76 -0.45
CA LEU A 45 4.53 5.39 -1.70
C LEU A 45 4.64 6.91 -1.66
N ASN A 46 4.40 7.52 -0.50
CA ASN A 46 4.57 8.96 -0.26
C ASN A 46 5.60 9.17 0.86
N PRO A 47 6.89 9.13 0.54
CA PRO A 47 7.94 9.02 1.55
C PRO A 47 8.19 10.30 2.33
N VAL A 48 8.49 10.14 3.61
CA VAL A 48 9.19 11.10 4.45
C VAL A 48 10.30 10.35 5.20
N LYS A 49 11.44 11.03 5.41
CA LYS A 49 12.57 10.41 6.11
C LYS A 49 12.28 10.34 7.61
N LEU A 50 12.50 9.15 8.19
CA LEU A 50 12.47 8.91 9.63
C LEU A 50 13.90 8.64 10.11
N ILE A 51 14.37 9.42 11.08
CA ILE A 51 15.73 9.31 11.64
C ILE A 51 15.63 8.84 13.09
N ILE A 52 16.25 7.70 13.38
CA ILE A 52 16.35 7.16 14.75
C ILE A 52 17.61 7.73 15.39
N THR A 53 17.45 8.79 16.19
CA THR A 53 18.57 9.63 16.64
C THR A 53 19.55 8.93 17.56
N ASN A 54 19.08 7.99 18.37
CA ASN A 54 19.91 7.19 19.29
C ASN A 54 20.32 5.83 18.71
N TYR A 55 20.06 5.54 17.41
CA TYR A 55 20.56 4.33 16.77
C TYR A 55 21.98 4.60 16.22
N PRO A 56 22.94 3.68 16.42
CA PRO A 56 24.33 3.89 16.01
C PRO A 56 24.46 4.11 14.50
N GLU A 57 25.33 5.04 14.11
CA GLU A 57 25.64 5.29 12.70
C GLU A 57 26.32 4.07 12.07
N GLY A 58 25.91 3.73 10.84
CA GLY A 58 26.48 2.61 10.09
C GLY A 58 26.06 1.23 10.58
N GLN A 59 25.35 1.13 11.70
CA GLN A 59 24.82 -0.15 12.16
C GLN A 59 23.64 -0.57 11.30
N VAL A 60 23.62 -1.84 10.91
CA VAL A 60 22.51 -2.51 10.21
C VAL A 60 22.15 -3.77 10.99
N GLU A 61 20.89 -3.98 11.23
CA GLU A 61 20.36 -5.20 11.85
C GLU A 61 19.39 -5.91 10.93
N GLU A 62 19.48 -7.22 10.90
CA GLU A 62 18.51 -8.07 10.24
C GLU A 62 17.28 -8.28 11.13
N MET A 63 16.11 -8.07 10.55
CA MET A 63 14.81 -8.34 11.14
C MET A 63 14.09 -9.37 10.29
N GLU A 64 13.27 -10.21 10.91
CA GLU A 64 12.44 -11.18 10.21
C GLU A 64 11.05 -10.64 9.94
N ALA A 65 10.58 -10.81 8.71
CA ALA A 65 9.22 -10.51 8.30
C ALA A 65 8.56 -11.76 7.71
N VAL A 66 7.36 -12.09 8.19
CA VAL A 66 6.59 -13.24 7.71
C VAL A 66 6.12 -13.00 6.26
N ASN A 67 6.38 -13.97 5.37
CA ASN A 67 5.97 -13.90 3.97
C ASN A 67 4.45 -13.83 3.83
N ASN A 68 3.74 -14.72 4.50
CA ASN A 68 2.29 -14.73 4.54
C ASN A 68 1.78 -15.19 5.92
N PRO A 69 1.08 -14.33 6.69
CA PRO A 69 0.54 -14.73 7.98
C PRO A 69 -0.53 -15.82 7.92
N GLU A 70 -1.24 -15.95 6.78
CA GLU A 70 -2.22 -17.02 6.56
C GLU A 70 -1.52 -18.36 6.27
N HIS A 71 -0.27 -18.32 5.77
CA HIS A 71 0.56 -19.46 5.40
C HIS A 71 1.94 -19.35 6.06
N PRO A 72 2.07 -19.56 7.39
CA PRO A 72 3.37 -19.47 8.08
C PRO A 72 4.42 -20.46 7.56
N GLU A 73 3.99 -21.54 6.91
CA GLU A 73 4.85 -22.53 6.26
C GLU A 73 5.64 -21.97 5.06
N GLU A 74 5.22 -20.84 4.47
CA GLU A 74 5.97 -20.14 3.42
C GLU A 74 7.22 -19.44 3.96
N GLY A 75 7.38 -19.43 5.29
CA GLY A 75 8.56 -18.92 5.98
C GLY A 75 8.60 -17.39 6.06
N ASN A 76 9.82 -16.90 6.28
CA ASN A 76 10.12 -15.49 6.52
C ASN A 76 11.13 -14.99 5.49
N HIS A 77 11.19 -13.68 5.32
CA HIS A 77 12.29 -13.00 4.66
C HIS A 77 12.95 -12.01 5.59
N VAL A 78 14.16 -11.60 5.24
CA VAL A 78 14.97 -10.65 6.01
C VAL A 78 14.75 -9.24 5.48
N ILE A 79 14.55 -8.31 6.43
CA ILE A 79 14.53 -6.86 6.18
C ILE A 79 15.64 -6.21 7.00
N GLU A 80 16.36 -5.26 6.41
CA GLU A 80 17.45 -4.57 7.08
C GLU A 80 16.94 -3.31 7.78
N PHE A 81 17.21 -3.21 9.09
CA PHE A 81 16.92 -2.02 9.90
C PHE A 81 18.19 -1.17 10.04
N SER A 82 18.06 0.13 9.84
CA SER A 82 19.14 1.11 9.93
C SER A 82 18.69 2.39 10.63
N ARG A 83 19.61 3.32 10.87
CA ARG A 83 19.32 4.61 11.49
C ARG A 83 18.33 5.46 10.69
N GLU A 84 18.45 5.44 9.35
CA GLU A 84 17.59 6.20 8.45
C GLU A 84 16.60 5.28 7.74
N LEU A 85 15.35 5.63 7.84
CA LEU A 85 14.23 4.87 7.28
C LEU A 85 13.34 5.79 6.44
N TRP A 86 12.61 5.21 5.50
CA TRP A 86 11.46 5.83 4.85
C TRP A 86 10.18 5.38 5.54
N MET A 87 9.25 6.30 5.76
CA MET A 87 7.90 6.02 6.24
C MET A 87 6.87 6.78 5.42
N GLU A 88 5.62 6.35 5.45
CA GLU A 88 4.53 7.10 4.81
C GLU A 88 4.37 8.47 5.48
N ARG A 89 4.30 9.51 4.66
CA ARG A 89 4.04 10.89 5.12
C ARG A 89 2.76 11.00 5.94
N ASP A 90 1.72 10.27 5.53
CA ASP A 90 0.43 10.24 6.22
C ASP A 90 0.47 9.55 7.59
N ASP A 91 1.56 8.85 7.90
CA ASP A 91 1.77 8.25 9.22
C ASP A 91 2.35 9.22 10.25
N PHE A 92 2.65 10.46 9.86
CA PHE A 92 3.09 11.51 10.76
C PHE A 92 2.16 12.74 10.71
N MET A 93 1.87 13.30 11.86
CA MET A 93 1.16 14.57 12.02
C MET A 93 1.69 15.31 13.25
N GLU A 94 2.12 16.56 13.07
CA GLU A 94 2.67 17.36 14.17
C GLU A 94 1.57 17.73 15.19
N ASP A 95 0.46 18.28 14.69
CA ASP A 95 -0.72 18.62 15.50
C ASP A 95 -1.84 17.61 15.23
N ALA A 96 -1.80 16.49 15.93
CA ALA A 96 -2.71 15.39 15.68
C ALA A 96 -4.00 15.45 16.52
N PRO A 97 -5.17 15.09 15.95
CA PRO A 97 -6.42 14.98 16.69
C PRO A 97 -6.38 13.81 17.70
N LYS A 98 -7.21 13.86 18.75
CA LYS A 98 -7.22 12.88 19.86
C LYS A 98 -7.33 11.39 19.46
N LYS A 99 -7.86 11.09 18.28
CA LYS A 99 -8.02 9.71 17.77
C LYS A 99 -7.01 9.35 16.67
N TYR A 100 -5.93 10.09 16.53
CA TYR A 100 -4.84 9.76 15.62
C TYR A 100 -3.89 8.76 16.29
N PHE A 101 -3.89 7.52 15.84
CA PHE A 101 -3.10 6.41 16.40
C PHE A 101 -1.86 6.11 15.54
N ARG A 102 -1.19 7.15 15.08
CA ARG A 102 0.06 7.07 14.32
C ARG A 102 1.11 7.96 14.99
N MET A 103 2.15 8.36 14.28
CA MET A 103 3.26 9.10 14.84
C MET A 103 2.94 10.60 15.00
N THR A 104 3.17 11.11 16.19
CA THR A 104 3.12 12.55 16.53
C THR A 104 4.14 12.83 17.63
N PRO A 105 4.65 14.07 17.78
CA PRO A 105 5.63 14.40 18.82
C PRO A 105 5.20 13.95 20.22
N GLY A 106 6.10 13.29 20.91
CA GLY A 106 5.88 12.76 22.26
C GLY A 106 5.17 11.40 22.34
N GLN A 107 4.59 10.88 21.26
CA GLN A 107 3.93 9.58 21.24
C GLN A 107 4.86 8.44 20.80
N GLU A 108 4.54 7.24 21.31
CA GLU A 108 5.20 5.99 20.92
C GLU A 108 4.36 5.26 19.86
N VAL A 109 5.07 4.70 18.88
CA VAL A 109 4.51 3.78 17.88
C VAL A 109 5.46 2.60 17.69
N ARG A 110 4.90 1.48 17.22
CA ARG A 110 5.70 0.33 16.81
C ARG A 110 6.09 0.45 15.35
N LEU A 111 7.37 0.37 15.07
CA LEU A 111 7.88 0.05 13.74
C LEU A 111 7.68 -1.46 13.53
N LYS A 112 6.88 -1.83 12.54
CA LYS A 112 6.48 -3.23 12.31
C LYS A 112 7.72 -4.12 12.15
N ASN A 113 7.75 -5.26 12.83
CA ASN A 113 8.86 -6.23 12.87
C ASN A 113 10.17 -5.69 13.48
N ALA A 114 10.19 -4.49 14.04
CA ALA A 114 11.39 -3.88 14.62
C ALA A 114 11.17 -3.44 16.07
N TYR A 115 11.20 -2.17 16.34
CA TYR A 115 11.20 -1.58 17.68
C TYR A 115 9.98 -0.72 17.96
N ILE A 116 9.76 -0.40 19.22
CA ILE A 116 8.94 0.74 19.63
C ILE A 116 9.83 1.98 19.60
N VAL A 117 9.31 3.05 18.96
CA VAL A 117 10.00 4.33 18.86
C VAL A 117 9.13 5.43 19.42
N LYS A 118 9.75 6.44 20.04
CA LYS A 118 9.10 7.66 20.51
C LYS A 118 9.49 8.82 19.62
N CYS A 119 8.51 9.50 19.05
CA CYS A 119 8.74 10.67 18.23
C CYS A 119 9.21 11.86 19.10
N THR A 120 10.32 12.48 18.71
CA THR A 120 10.91 13.64 19.39
C THR A 120 10.66 14.96 18.67
N GLY A 121 10.33 14.92 17.38
CA GLY A 121 10.03 16.10 16.58
C GLY A 121 10.16 15.88 15.08
N CYS A 122 10.17 16.97 14.34
CA CYS A 122 10.33 16.97 12.90
C CYS A 122 11.12 18.20 12.42
N LYS A 123 11.58 18.14 11.17
CA LYS A 123 12.19 19.24 10.45
C LYS A 123 11.33 19.62 9.27
N LYS A 124 11.22 20.92 9.00
CA LYS A 124 10.47 21.48 7.87
C LYS A 124 11.40 22.22 6.93
N ASN A 125 11.04 22.28 5.68
CA ASN A 125 11.65 23.19 4.70
C ASN A 125 11.05 24.59 4.81
N ASP A 126 11.55 25.52 3.98
CA ASP A 126 11.10 26.93 3.96
C ASP A 126 9.62 27.08 3.57
N ALA A 127 9.04 26.08 2.89
CA ALA A 127 7.62 26.03 2.54
C ALA A 127 6.73 25.48 3.66
N GLY A 128 7.33 25.07 4.80
CA GLY A 128 6.63 24.46 5.93
C GLY A 128 6.31 22.99 5.77
N GLU A 129 6.80 22.33 4.73
CA GLU A 129 6.60 20.89 4.52
C GLU A 129 7.58 20.09 5.36
N ILE A 130 7.10 18.99 5.95
CA ILE A 130 7.91 18.09 6.76
C ILE A 130 8.85 17.29 5.85
N THR A 131 10.16 17.42 6.09
CA THR A 131 11.22 16.72 5.35
C THR A 131 11.82 15.56 6.12
N GLU A 132 11.87 15.67 7.45
CA GLU A 132 12.45 14.65 8.33
C GLU A 132 11.60 14.54 9.60
N VAL A 133 11.47 13.33 10.12
CA VAL A 133 10.86 13.03 11.42
C VAL A 133 11.92 12.38 12.30
N TYR A 134 12.01 12.78 13.55
CA TYR A 134 13.01 12.31 14.49
C TYR A 134 12.37 11.45 15.57
N CYS A 135 12.99 10.30 15.85
CA CYS A 135 12.56 9.38 16.90
C CYS A 135 13.75 8.84 17.70
N GLU A 136 13.46 8.37 18.90
CA GLU A 136 14.34 7.51 19.68
C GLU A 136 13.73 6.11 19.77
N TYR A 137 14.56 5.07 19.57
CA TYR A 137 14.12 3.69 19.75
C TYR A 137 14.40 3.19 21.15
N ASP A 138 13.60 2.24 21.59
CA ASP A 138 13.78 1.51 22.84
C ASP A 138 14.37 0.12 22.50
N PRO A 139 15.69 -0.14 22.80
CA PRO A 139 16.36 -1.37 22.41
C PRO A 139 15.75 -2.63 23.03
N ASP A 140 15.10 -2.53 24.18
CA ASP A 140 14.47 -3.66 24.86
C ASP A 140 13.17 -4.13 24.17
N THR A 141 12.71 -3.38 23.17
CA THR A 141 11.44 -3.64 22.48
C THR A 141 11.58 -4.28 21.10
N LYS A 142 12.78 -4.77 20.76
CA LYS A 142 13.01 -5.52 19.51
C LYS A 142 11.99 -6.64 19.38
N SER A 143 11.41 -6.80 18.19
CA SER A 143 10.48 -7.90 17.89
C SER A 143 11.13 -9.24 18.24
N GLY A 144 10.39 -10.10 18.97
CA GLY A 144 10.91 -11.34 19.52
C GLY A 144 11.43 -11.25 20.97
N LEU A 145 11.74 -10.05 21.50
CA LEU A 145 12.11 -9.86 22.91
C LEU A 145 10.87 -9.66 23.80
N PRO A 146 10.96 -9.94 25.12
CA PRO A 146 9.85 -9.72 26.06
C PRO A 146 9.29 -8.30 26.05
N GLY A 147 10.12 -7.27 25.91
CA GLY A 147 9.74 -5.87 25.83
C GLY A 147 8.89 -5.54 24.60
N ALA A 148 8.94 -6.36 23.55
CA ALA A 148 8.11 -6.22 22.38
C ALA A 148 6.61 -6.38 22.68
N ASN A 149 6.22 -7.00 23.79
CA ASN A 149 4.82 -7.18 24.17
C ASN A 149 4.20 -5.90 24.77
N ARG A 150 4.98 -4.84 24.99
CA ARG A 150 4.44 -3.55 25.45
C ARG A 150 3.41 -3.01 24.48
N LYS A 151 2.21 -2.69 24.99
CA LYS A 151 1.11 -2.19 24.17
C LYS A 151 1.35 -0.74 23.77
N VAL A 152 1.34 -0.48 22.46
CA VAL A 152 1.30 0.85 21.85
C VAL A 152 0.09 0.96 20.93
N LYS A 153 -0.41 2.18 20.74
CA LYS A 153 -1.67 2.37 19.99
C LYS A 153 -1.51 2.26 18.48
N GLY A 154 -0.31 2.51 17.95
CA GLY A 154 -0.05 2.56 16.52
C GLY A 154 1.06 1.60 16.10
N THR A 155 0.88 0.97 14.93
CA THR A 155 1.94 0.25 14.22
C THR A 155 2.05 0.83 12.81
N ILE A 156 3.25 1.23 12.41
CA ILE A 156 3.54 1.75 11.08
C ILE A 156 4.57 0.86 10.38
N HIS A 157 4.51 0.83 9.06
CA HIS A 157 5.51 0.16 8.23
C HIS A 157 6.60 1.16 7.81
N TRP A 158 7.72 0.64 7.40
CA TRP A 158 8.92 1.39 7.07
C TRP A 158 9.77 0.58 6.10
N VAL A 159 10.72 1.23 5.43
CA VAL A 159 11.83 0.59 4.69
C VAL A 159 13.14 1.32 4.99
N SER A 160 14.26 0.60 4.98
CA SER A 160 15.57 1.21 5.19
C SER A 160 15.97 2.10 4.02
N CYS A 161 16.46 3.32 4.28
CA CYS A 161 16.92 4.21 3.22
C CYS A 161 18.09 3.63 2.41
N ALA A 162 18.99 2.92 3.08
CA ALA A 162 20.19 2.35 2.46
C ALA A 162 19.93 0.99 1.77
N HIS A 163 18.85 0.29 2.16
CA HIS A 163 18.60 -1.10 1.77
C HIS A 163 17.19 -1.28 1.17
N CYS A 164 16.70 -0.28 0.47
CA CYS A 164 15.42 -0.35 -0.25
C CYS A 164 15.63 -0.45 -1.77
N LEU A 165 14.56 -0.84 -2.44
CA LEU A 165 14.40 -0.79 -3.88
C LEU A 165 13.64 0.50 -4.22
N GLU A 166 14.19 1.34 -5.09
CA GLU A 166 13.43 2.41 -5.72
C GLU A 166 12.63 1.85 -6.90
N ALA A 167 11.34 2.17 -6.96
CA ALA A 167 10.44 1.60 -7.96
C ALA A 167 9.36 2.60 -8.39
N GLU A 168 8.82 2.37 -9.59
CA GLU A 168 7.59 3.00 -10.06
C GLU A 168 6.38 2.24 -9.55
N VAL A 169 5.38 2.95 -9.06
CA VAL A 169 4.11 2.34 -8.64
C VAL A 169 2.96 2.98 -9.41
N ARG A 170 2.15 2.14 -10.05
CA ARG A 170 0.99 2.55 -10.84
C ARG A 170 -0.28 2.25 -10.04
N LEU A 171 -0.97 3.30 -9.65
CA LEU A 171 -2.23 3.20 -8.92
C LEU A 171 -3.38 3.30 -9.90
N TYR A 172 -3.92 2.15 -10.29
CA TYR A 172 -5.10 2.09 -11.15
C TYR A 172 -6.37 2.33 -10.33
N ASP A 173 -7.32 3.03 -10.94
CA ASP A 173 -8.69 3.21 -10.48
C ASP A 173 -9.65 2.96 -11.65
N ARG A 174 -10.95 3.16 -11.43
CA ARG A 174 -11.97 2.94 -12.45
C ARG A 174 -11.77 3.87 -13.63
N LEU A 175 -11.82 3.29 -14.84
CA LEU A 175 -11.66 4.05 -16.09
C LEU A 175 -12.78 5.06 -16.29
N TRP A 176 -14.00 4.71 -15.89
CA TRP A 176 -15.19 5.53 -16.12
C TRP A 176 -15.61 6.26 -14.84
N LYS A 177 -15.99 7.55 -14.97
CA LYS A 177 -16.64 8.35 -13.90
C LYS A 177 -18.10 8.00 -13.71
N VAL A 178 -18.68 7.25 -14.65
CA VAL A 178 -20.11 6.95 -14.73
C VAL A 178 -20.34 5.48 -14.43
N GLU A 179 -21.51 5.18 -13.89
CA GLU A 179 -21.89 3.82 -13.48
C GLU A 179 -22.18 2.92 -14.69
N ASN A 180 -22.94 3.43 -15.66
CA ASN A 180 -23.28 2.72 -16.90
C ASN A 180 -22.76 3.48 -18.13
N PRO A 181 -21.54 3.18 -18.61
CA PRO A 181 -20.96 3.89 -19.75
C PRO A 181 -21.74 3.73 -21.07
N ARG A 182 -22.49 2.63 -21.25
CA ARG A 182 -23.26 2.39 -22.47
C ARG A 182 -24.42 3.36 -22.61
N ASP A 183 -25.20 3.51 -21.54
CA ASP A 183 -26.35 4.39 -21.54
C ASP A 183 -25.94 5.85 -21.59
N GLU A 184 -24.90 6.21 -20.81
CA GLU A 184 -24.36 7.57 -20.79
C GLU A 184 -23.76 7.99 -22.13
N LEU A 185 -23.11 7.06 -22.84
CA LEU A 185 -22.55 7.32 -24.18
C LEU A 185 -23.63 7.79 -25.16
N ALA A 186 -24.81 7.13 -25.16
CA ALA A 186 -25.92 7.49 -26.03
C ALA A 186 -26.45 8.89 -25.69
N ALA A 187 -26.67 9.16 -24.41
CA ALA A 187 -27.15 10.44 -23.91
C ALA A 187 -26.20 11.61 -24.24
N ILE A 188 -24.88 11.45 -24.04
CA ILE A 188 -23.90 12.50 -24.36
C ILE A 188 -23.87 12.76 -25.87
N ARG A 189 -23.88 11.72 -26.69
CA ARG A 189 -23.90 11.88 -28.17
C ARG A 189 -25.10 12.64 -28.66
N GLU A 190 -26.29 12.33 -28.16
CA GLU A 190 -27.51 13.03 -28.49
C GLU A 190 -27.47 14.49 -28.02
N ALA A 191 -27.14 14.72 -26.74
CA ALA A 191 -27.14 16.06 -26.16
C ALA A 191 -26.16 17.01 -26.82
N LYS A 192 -24.97 16.50 -27.22
CA LYS A 192 -23.85 17.31 -27.76
C LYS A 192 -23.68 17.21 -29.27
N ASN A 193 -24.48 16.38 -29.94
CA ASN A 193 -24.33 16.08 -31.36
C ASN A 193 -22.87 15.76 -31.75
N CYS A 194 -22.24 14.87 -31.02
CA CYS A 194 -20.83 14.51 -31.17
C CYS A 194 -20.64 13.03 -31.54
N ASP A 195 -19.46 12.68 -32.01
CA ASP A 195 -19.10 11.29 -32.29
C ASP A 195 -18.89 10.48 -31.01
N ALA A 196 -18.83 9.16 -31.14
CA ALA A 196 -18.66 8.24 -30.01
C ALA A 196 -17.34 8.45 -29.24
N LEU A 197 -16.25 8.75 -29.95
CA LEU A 197 -14.93 8.95 -29.34
C LEU A 197 -14.91 10.19 -28.44
N THR A 198 -15.53 11.28 -28.91
CA THR A 198 -15.65 12.51 -28.14
C THR A 198 -16.48 12.29 -26.88
N ALA A 199 -17.64 11.61 -27.00
CA ALA A 199 -18.46 11.27 -25.85
C ALA A 199 -17.75 10.32 -24.86
N MET A 200 -17.00 9.33 -25.35
CA MET A 200 -16.19 8.44 -24.48
C MET A 200 -15.14 9.20 -23.70
N LYS A 201 -14.42 10.14 -24.32
CA LYS A 201 -13.40 10.95 -23.64
C LYS A 201 -13.96 11.74 -22.46
N GLU A 202 -15.20 12.20 -22.55
CA GLU A 202 -15.86 12.93 -21.45
C GLU A 202 -16.16 12.05 -20.23
N MET A 203 -16.39 10.76 -20.46
CA MET A 203 -16.66 9.79 -19.40
C MET A 203 -15.40 9.25 -18.72
N ILE A 204 -14.22 9.44 -19.32
CA ILE A 204 -12.98 8.95 -18.74
C ILE A 204 -12.70 9.66 -17.41
N ASN A 205 -12.36 8.86 -16.40
CA ASN A 205 -11.84 9.34 -15.14
C ASN A 205 -10.39 9.79 -15.36
N PRO A 206 -10.06 11.08 -15.22
CA PRO A 206 -8.68 11.56 -15.39
C PRO A 206 -7.71 10.96 -14.37
N ASP A 207 -8.22 10.55 -13.19
CA ASP A 207 -7.46 9.95 -12.11
C ASP A 207 -7.46 8.41 -12.17
N SER A 208 -7.90 7.81 -13.30
CA SER A 208 -7.94 6.35 -13.49
C SER A 208 -6.57 5.68 -13.43
N LEU A 209 -5.51 6.43 -13.64
CA LEU A 209 -4.12 6.01 -13.49
C LEU A 209 -3.30 7.14 -12.87
N ASN A 210 -2.79 6.89 -11.65
CA ASN A 210 -1.81 7.75 -11.01
C ASN A 210 -0.46 7.02 -10.96
N VAL A 211 0.56 7.58 -11.62
CA VAL A 211 1.90 7.01 -11.66
C VAL A 211 2.78 7.71 -10.63
N LEU A 212 3.28 6.94 -9.67
CA LEU A 212 4.24 7.38 -8.66
C LEU A 212 5.64 6.95 -9.11
N PRO A 213 6.49 7.85 -9.57
CA PRO A 213 7.74 7.49 -10.24
C PRO A 213 8.84 7.02 -9.29
N CYS A 214 8.74 7.36 -8.01
CA CYS A 214 9.76 7.09 -7.00
C CYS A 214 9.08 6.68 -5.69
N CYS A 215 8.98 5.37 -5.48
CA CYS A 215 8.52 4.74 -4.24
C CYS A 215 9.63 3.86 -3.68
N TYR A 216 9.63 3.63 -2.38
CA TYR A 216 10.65 2.81 -1.72
C TYR A 216 10.03 1.52 -1.18
N ILE A 217 10.60 0.38 -1.58
CA ILE A 217 10.06 -0.95 -1.30
C ILE A 217 11.16 -1.81 -0.69
N GLU A 218 10.79 -2.78 0.12
CA GLU A 218 11.75 -3.77 0.65
C GLU A 218 12.54 -4.41 -0.48
N LYS A 219 13.86 -4.53 -0.30
CA LYS A 219 14.77 -5.12 -1.28
C LYS A 219 14.38 -6.55 -1.69
N TYR A 220 13.68 -7.27 -0.81
CA TYR A 220 13.15 -8.59 -1.11
C TYR A 220 12.30 -8.64 -2.38
N ALA A 221 11.56 -7.57 -2.69
CA ALA A 221 10.74 -7.48 -3.89
C ALA A 221 11.55 -7.44 -5.21
N ALA A 222 12.84 -7.12 -5.19
CA ALA A 222 13.69 -7.04 -6.39
C ALA A 222 13.89 -8.41 -7.09
N GLY A 223 13.73 -9.52 -6.36
CA GLY A 223 13.83 -10.88 -6.92
C GLY A 223 12.53 -11.40 -7.54
N MET A 224 11.45 -10.64 -7.46
CA MET A 224 10.15 -11.12 -7.90
C MET A 224 9.96 -10.99 -9.40
N GLN A 225 9.37 -12.02 -9.99
CA GLN A 225 9.12 -12.10 -11.43
C GLN A 225 7.83 -11.35 -11.82
N PRO A 226 7.70 -10.90 -13.08
CA PRO A 226 6.44 -10.36 -13.59
C PRO A 226 5.25 -11.26 -13.26
N LEU A 227 4.13 -10.62 -12.90
CA LEU A 227 2.89 -11.24 -12.43
C LEU A 227 2.95 -11.87 -11.03
N SER A 228 4.05 -11.77 -10.28
CA SER A 228 4.06 -12.13 -8.87
C SER A 228 3.09 -11.23 -8.09
N TYR A 229 2.41 -11.83 -7.11
CA TYR A 229 1.43 -11.14 -6.25
C TYR A 229 2.07 -10.67 -4.95
N LEU A 230 1.83 -9.41 -4.59
CA LEU A 230 2.35 -8.77 -3.40
C LEU A 230 1.22 -8.09 -2.64
N GLN A 231 1.33 -8.09 -1.32
CA GLN A 231 0.60 -7.12 -0.52
C GLN A 231 1.58 -6.07 -0.01
N PHE A 232 1.45 -4.83 -0.48
CA PHE A 232 2.10 -3.71 0.20
C PHE A 232 1.34 -3.47 1.50
N GLN A 233 2.01 -3.74 2.61
CA GLN A 233 1.41 -3.78 3.93
C GLN A 233 0.69 -2.47 4.25
N ARG A 234 -0.57 -2.57 4.71
CA ARG A 234 -1.47 -1.45 5.01
C ARG A 234 -1.95 -0.62 3.81
N ILE A 235 -1.50 -0.93 2.57
CA ILE A 235 -1.79 -0.15 1.36
C ILE A 235 -2.75 -0.89 0.43
N GLY A 236 -2.37 -2.06 -0.05
CA GLY A 236 -3.16 -2.81 -1.03
C GLY A 236 -2.45 -4.03 -1.57
N TYR A 237 -3.07 -4.64 -2.58
CA TYR A 237 -2.48 -5.74 -3.33
C TYR A 237 -1.95 -5.24 -4.66
N PHE A 238 -0.78 -5.71 -5.01
CA PHE A 238 -0.03 -5.30 -6.19
C PHE A 238 0.48 -6.51 -6.94
N ASN A 239 0.84 -6.29 -8.18
CA ASN A 239 1.58 -7.26 -8.97
C ASN A 239 2.79 -6.59 -9.63
N VAL A 240 3.82 -7.38 -9.90
CA VAL A 240 4.98 -6.93 -10.67
C VAL A 240 4.57 -6.77 -12.13
N ASP A 241 4.75 -5.59 -12.71
CA ASP A 241 4.45 -5.32 -14.10
C ASP A 241 5.47 -6.00 -15.02
N LYS A 242 5.03 -6.40 -16.22
CA LYS A 242 5.91 -6.97 -17.27
C LYS A 242 6.96 -5.97 -17.79
N ASP A 243 6.73 -4.66 -17.59
CA ASP A 243 7.69 -3.61 -17.95
C ASP A 243 8.84 -3.50 -16.93
N SER A 244 8.83 -4.31 -15.86
CA SER A 244 9.90 -4.32 -14.86
C SER A 244 11.21 -4.84 -15.45
N THR A 245 12.31 -4.16 -15.08
CA THR A 245 13.68 -4.61 -15.32
C THR A 245 14.43 -4.69 -13.99
N PRO A 246 15.60 -5.35 -13.93
CA PRO A 246 16.41 -5.36 -12.71
C PRO A 246 16.80 -3.96 -12.19
N GLU A 247 16.91 -2.97 -13.10
CA GLU A 247 17.29 -1.60 -12.80
C GLU A 247 16.07 -0.73 -12.46
N LYS A 248 14.88 -1.13 -12.92
CA LYS A 248 13.63 -0.37 -12.70
C LYS A 248 12.47 -1.33 -12.53
N MET A 249 12.10 -1.58 -11.29
CA MET A 249 10.88 -2.33 -10.98
C MET A 249 9.64 -1.45 -11.12
N VAL A 250 8.57 -2.06 -11.60
CA VAL A 250 7.25 -1.42 -11.77
C VAL A 250 6.19 -2.30 -11.11
N PHE A 251 5.37 -1.69 -10.26
CA PHE A 251 4.30 -2.39 -9.55
C PHE A 251 2.94 -1.77 -9.86
N ASN A 252 1.96 -2.62 -10.16
CA ASN A 252 0.60 -2.20 -10.44
C ASN A 252 -0.31 -2.51 -9.25
N ARG A 253 -1.07 -1.53 -8.78
CA ARG A 253 -2.13 -1.79 -7.80
C ARG A 253 -3.26 -2.59 -8.45
N THR A 254 -3.51 -3.78 -7.92
CA THR A 254 -4.63 -4.62 -8.31
C THR A 254 -5.89 -4.20 -7.58
N VAL A 255 -5.82 -4.07 -6.23
CA VAL A 255 -6.95 -3.65 -5.39
C VAL A 255 -6.45 -3.09 -4.06
N GLY A 256 -7.18 -2.13 -3.49
CA GLY A 256 -6.89 -1.59 -2.15
C GLY A 256 -7.30 -2.57 -1.03
N LEU A 257 -6.75 -2.38 0.19
CA LEU A 257 -7.10 -3.21 1.35
C LEU A 257 -8.52 -2.99 1.87
N LYS A 258 -9.08 -1.79 1.72
CA LYS A 258 -10.41 -1.50 2.26
C LYS A 258 -11.48 -2.22 1.46
N ASP A 259 -12.24 -3.07 2.13
CA ASP A 259 -13.43 -3.68 1.57
C ASP A 259 -14.58 -2.66 1.59
N VAL A 260 -14.88 -2.10 0.42
CA VAL A 260 -16.00 -1.18 0.23
C VAL A 260 -17.32 -1.96 0.18
N TRP A 261 -17.32 -3.17 -0.40
CA TRP A 261 -18.49 -4.04 -0.50
C TRP A 261 -19.04 -4.44 0.87
N GLY A 262 -18.17 -4.84 1.79
CA GLY A 262 -18.57 -5.19 3.15
C GLY A 262 -19.16 -4.03 3.96
N LYS A 263 -19.04 -2.77 3.48
CA LYS A 263 -19.65 -1.59 4.09
C LYS A 263 -21.00 -1.21 3.49
N ILE A 264 -21.21 -1.50 2.21
CA ILE A 264 -22.47 -1.22 1.49
C ILE A 264 -23.58 -2.16 2.00
N ASN A 265 -23.22 -3.38 2.41
CA ASN A 265 -24.15 -4.43 2.85
C ASN A 265 -24.28 -4.54 4.38
N LYS A 266 -23.85 -3.56 5.15
CA LYS A 266 -24.09 -3.39 6.59
C LYS A 266 -25.01 -2.21 6.84
#